data_ca35ceab908c8e76c5252dd1d0a6e7a3
#
_entry.id   ca35ceab908c8e76c5252dd1d0a6e7a3
#
_cell.length_a   1.000
_cell.length_b   1.000
_cell.length_c   1.000
_cell.angle_alpha   90.00
_cell.angle_beta   90.00
_cell.angle_gamma   90.00
#
_symmetry.space_group_name_H-M   'P 1'
#
loop_
_entity.id
_entity.type
_entity.pdbx_description
1 polymer ?
#
loop_
_entity_poly.entity_id
_entity_poly.type
_entity_poly.pdbx_seq_one_letter_code
_entity_poly.pdbx_strand_id
1 'polypeptide(L)'
;VSEIENISVLKDLVKREPIAKYKYMPIVIEGPDRRGVDVGFLFRSDYFKLLKAEAKNLYIPENPDFKTRNQLVIKGLLFNTDTVFVIVNHWPSRVGGEKRSAPMRAAAAQRCRATVDSILAINADAQIFIMGDFNDTPTNSSILKILKAAPTIEEAKKLIYLILIISCKKKKVWAPMRIMMFGVSLIK
;
A
#
# COMPACT_ATOMS: atom_id res chain seq x y z
N VAL A 1 -6.34 -3.65 -2.55
CA VAL A 1 -6.78 -5.05 -2.41
C VAL A 1 -5.56 -5.94 -2.29
N SER A 2 -5.58 -6.96 -1.43
CA SER A 2 -4.49 -7.93 -1.25
C SER A 2 -4.98 -9.35 -1.53
N GLU A 3 -4.00 -10.27 -1.74
CA GLU A 3 -4.26 -11.69 -2.02
C GLU A 3 -5.08 -11.92 -3.29
N ILE A 4 -4.71 -11.19 -4.34
CA ILE A 4 -5.33 -11.30 -5.66
C ILE A 4 -4.51 -12.24 -6.52
N GLU A 5 -5.13 -13.27 -7.07
CA GLU A 5 -4.47 -14.26 -7.94
C GLU A 5 -4.07 -13.67 -9.29
N ASN A 6 -4.94 -12.84 -9.87
CA ASN A 6 -4.68 -12.20 -11.17
C ASN A 6 -5.68 -11.05 -11.44
N ILE A 7 -5.45 -10.34 -12.53
CA ILE A 7 -6.30 -9.20 -12.93
C ILE A 7 -7.75 -9.63 -13.27
N SER A 8 -7.98 -10.87 -13.70
CA SER A 8 -9.32 -11.34 -14.08
C SER A 8 -10.25 -11.38 -12.88
N VAL A 9 -9.76 -11.78 -11.70
CA VAL A 9 -10.54 -11.77 -10.44
C VAL A 9 -11.07 -10.37 -10.14
N LEU A 10 -10.23 -9.33 -10.29
CA LEU A 10 -10.67 -7.95 -10.08
C LEU A 10 -11.60 -7.44 -11.19
N LYS A 11 -11.38 -7.85 -12.44
CA LYS A 11 -12.28 -7.51 -13.55
C LYS A 11 -13.68 -8.11 -13.35
N ASP A 12 -13.76 -9.30 -12.78
CA ASP A 12 -15.04 -9.94 -12.48
C ASP A 12 -15.69 -9.30 -11.25
N LEU A 13 -14.91 -8.94 -10.24
CA LEU A 13 -15.40 -8.23 -9.07
C LEU A 13 -16.06 -6.90 -9.44
N VAL A 14 -15.41 -6.08 -10.27
CA VAL A 14 -15.92 -4.74 -10.60
C VAL A 14 -17.17 -4.76 -11.49
N LYS A 15 -17.49 -5.91 -12.12
CA LYS A 15 -18.70 -6.11 -12.90
C LYS A 15 -19.91 -6.55 -12.06
N ARG A 16 -19.67 -6.94 -10.79
CA ARG A 16 -20.75 -7.47 -9.93
C ARG A 16 -21.51 -6.36 -9.23
N GLU A 17 -22.82 -6.55 -9.08
CA GLU A 17 -23.62 -5.70 -8.22
C GLU A 17 -23.27 -5.92 -6.72
N PRO A 18 -23.29 -4.86 -5.91
CA PRO A 18 -23.73 -3.49 -6.23
C PRO A 18 -22.63 -2.54 -6.70
N ILE A 19 -21.39 -3.03 -7.02
CA ILE A 19 -20.24 -2.16 -7.32
C ILE A 19 -20.12 -1.80 -8.80
N ALA A 20 -20.72 -2.56 -9.71
CA ALA A 20 -20.65 -2.35 -11.15
C ALA A 20 -21.04 -0.92 -11.57
N LYS A 21 -22.03 -0.33 -10.92
CA LYS A 21 -22.48 1.05 -11.18
C LYS A 21 -21.42 2.13 -10.95
N TYR A 22 -20.38 1.83 -10.16
CA TYR A 22 -19.31 2.79 -9.85
C TYR A 22 -18.16 2.77 -10.85
N LYS A 23 -18.18 1.87 -11.85
CA LYS A 23 -17.20 1.80 -12.94
C LYS A 23 -15.75 1.79 -12.48
N TYR A 24 -15.44 0.93 -11.50
CA TYR A 24 -14.07 0.77 -11.02
C TYR A 24 -13.16 0.17 -12.09
N MET A 25 -11.94 0.68 -12.16
CA MET A 25 -10.86 0.17 -13.00
C MET A 25 -9.85 -0.57 -12.15
N PRO A 26 -9.52 -1.83 -12.45
CA PRO A 26 -8.54 -2.60 -11.70
C PRO A 26 -7.13 -2.46 -12.28
N ILE A 27 -6.13 -2.48 -11.39
CA ILE A 27 -4.71 -2.63 -11.71
C ILE A 27 -4.14 -3.74 -10.86
N VAL A 28 -3.45 -4.69 -11.49
CA VAL A 28 -2.58 -5.70 -10.88
C VAL A 28 -1.33 -5.79 -11.74
N ILE A 29 -0.17 -5.89 -11.12
CA ILE A 29 1.08 -6.24 -11.79
C ILE A 29 1.59 -7.50 -11.08
N GLU A 30 1.62 -8.60 -11.81
CA GLU A 30 2.00 -9.90 -11.26
C GLU A 30 3.43 -9.90 -10.75
N GLY A 31 3.64 -10.59 -9.63
CA GLY A 31 4.88 -10.65 -8.90
C GLY A 31 5.40 -12.07 -8.70
N PRO A 32 6.53 -12.20 -8.04
CA PRO A 32 7.21 -13.48 -7.88
C PRO A 32 6.72 -14.30 -6.66
N ASP A 33 5.62 -13.94 -6.00
CA ASP A 33 5.11 -14.70 -4.85
C ASP A 33 4.80 -16.15 -5.26
N ARG A 34 5.36 -17.13 -4.52
CA ARG A 34 5.24 -18.56 -4.87
C ARG A 34 3.81 -19.09 -4.80
N ARG A 35 2.90 -18.39 -4.12
CA ARG A 35 1.48 -18.75 -4.02
C ARG A 35 0.66 -18.16 -5.17
N GLY A 36 1.29 -17.36 -6.06
CA GLY A 36 0.60 -16.68 -7.15
C GLY A 36 -0.38 -15.62 -6.68
N VAL A 37 -0.10 -14.93 -5.55
CA VAL A 37 -0.97 -13.87 -5.05
C VAL A 37 -0.26 -12.52 -5.07
N ASP A 38 -0.99 -11.48 -5.42
CA ASP A 38 -0.49 -10.13 -5.62
C ASP A 38 -1.29 -9.08 -4.84
N VAL A 39 -0.90 -7.83 -5.00
CA VAL A 39 -1.66 -6.66 -4.59
C VAL A 39 -2.31 -6.02 -5.80
N GLY A 40 -3.51 -5.50 -5.62
CA GLY A 40 -4.25 -4.78 -6.65
C GLY A 40 -4.72 -3.42 -6.18
N PHE A 41 -4.98 -2.54 -7.13
CA PHE A 41 -5.57 -1.24 -6.90
C PHE A 41 -6.84 -1.08 -7.72
N LEU A 42 -7.91 -0.60 -7.08
CA LEU A 42 -9.17 -0.25 -7.73
C LEU A 42 -9.38 1.26 -7.64
N PHE A 43 -9.66 1.88 -8.75
CA PHE A 43 -9.94 3.30 -8.80
C PHE A 43 -11.12 3.61 -9.72
N ARG A 44 -11.76 4.74 -9.51
CA ARG A 44 -12.80 5.25 -10.40
C ARG A 44 -12.22 6.27 -11.34
N SER A 45 -12.43 6.06 -12.64
CA SER A 45 -11.91 6.96 -13.70
C SER A 45 -12.49 8.37 -13.65
N ASP A 46 -13.66 8.56 -13.00
CA ASP A 46 -14.27 9.88 -12.78
C ASP A 46 -13.44 10.75 -11.81
N TYR A 47 -12.71 10.11 -10.89
CA TYR A 47 -11.97 10.80 -9.83
C TYR A 47 -10.46 10.67 -9.93
N PHE A 48 -9.99 9.62 -10.61
CA PHE A 48 -8.57 9.32 -10.67
C PHE A 48 -8.16 8.96 -12.10
N LYS A 49 -7.20 9.72 -12.64
CA LYS A 49 -6.58 9.43 -13.94
C LYS A 49 -5.23 8.77 -13.70
N LEU A 50 -5.10 7.52 -14.10
CA LEU A 50 -3.83 6.79 -14.02
C LEU A 50 -2.81 7.43 -14.97
N LEU A 51 -1.62 7.75 -14.44
CA LEU A 51 -0.46 8.21 -15.22
C LEU A 51 0.60 7.12 -15.37
N LYS A 52 0.88 6.39 -14.28
CA LYS A 52 1.88 5.30 -14.26
C LYS A 52 1.52 4.27 -13.19
N ALA A 53 1.78 3.01 -13.50
CA ALA A 53 1.80 1.93 -12.51
C ALA A 53 3.10 1.13 -12.69
N GLU A 54 3.77 0.80 -11.60
CA GLU A 54 4.98 -0.02 -11.60
C GLU A 54 5.04 -0.92 -10.37
N ALA A 55 5.67 -2.08 -10.52
CA ALA A 55 5.92 -3.01 -9.44
C ALA A 55 7.37 -2.89 -8.96
N LYS A 56 7.56 -2.87 -7.64
CA LYS A 56 8.89 -2.89 -7.02
C LYS A 56 9.07 -4.20 -6.27
N ASN A 57 9.99 -5.02 -6.75
CA ASN A 57 10.31 -6.30 -6.13
C ASN A 57 10.98 -6.07 -4.78
N LEU A 58 10.69 -6.94 -3.82
CA LEU A 58 11.46 -7.07 -2.61
C LEU A 58 12.63 -8.03 -2.88
N TYR A 59 13.83 -7.50 -2.77
CA TYR A 59 15.06 -8.28 -2.82
C TYR A 59 15.75 -8.19 -1.45
N ILE A 60 16.15 -9.35 -0.91
CA ILE A 60 16.84 -9.47 0.36
C ILE A 60 18.19 -10.14 0.07
N PRO A 61 19.32 -9.43 0.16
CA PRO A 61 20.64 -9.99 -0.19
C PRO A 61 20.98 -11.25 0.59
N GLU A 62 20.64 -11.30 1.89
CA GLU A 62 20.88 -12.43 2.79
C GLU A 62 19.95 -13.63 2.54
N ASN A 63 18.92 -13.43 1.70
CA ASN A 63 17.97 -14.48 1.32
C ASN A 63 17.44 -14.25 -0.10
N PRO A 64 18.29 -14.43 -1.14
CA PRO A 64 17.96 -14.10 -2.53
C PRO A 64 16.81 -14.95 -3.11
N ASP A 65 16.58 -16.13 -2.54
CA ASP A 65 15.50 -17.04 -2.94
C ASP A 65 14.14 -16.68 -2.32
N PHE A 66 14.11 -15.71 -1.41
CA PHE A 66 12.87 -15.26 -0.81
C PHE A 66 12.03 -14.51 -1.84
N LYS A 67 10.90 -15.10 -2.20
CA LYS A 67 9.93 -14.53 -3.15
C LYS A 67 8.65 -14.14 -2.41
N THR A 68 8.19 -12.93 -2.64
CA THR A 68 6.97 -12.37 -2.05
C THR A 68 6.32 -11.38 -3.01
N ARG A 69 5.17 -10.85 -2.62
CA ARG A 69 4.43 -9.85 -3.41
C ARG A 69 5.26 -8.62 -3.67
N ASN A 70 5.09 -8.07 -4.86
CA ASN A 70 5.63 -6.77 -5.21
C ASN A 70 4.95 -5.65 -4.41
N GLN A 71 5.65 -4.56 -4.22
CA GLN A 71 5.05 -3.29 -3.88
C GLN A 71 4.51 -2.66 -5.18
N LEU A 72 3.22 -2.34 -5.23
CA LEU A 72 2.60 -1.68 -6.38
C LEU A 72 2.63 -0.16 -6.15
N VAL A 73 3.32 0.55 -7.04
CA VAL A 73 3.46 2.01 -7.00
C VAL A 73 2.67 2.61 -8.15
N ILE A 74 1.75 3.50 -7.82
CA ILE A 74 0.84 4.13 -8.75
C ILE A 74 1.03 5.64 -8.68
N LYS A 75 1.14 6.28 -9.83
CA LYS A 75 1.08 7.74 -9.99
C LYS A 75 -0.17 8.09 -10.78
N GLY A 76 -0.93 9.08 -10.31
CA GLY A 76 -2.13 9.53 -11.00
C GLY A 76 -2.51 10.96 -10.64
N LEU A 77 -3.52 11.46 -11.32
CA LEU A 77 -4.17 12.74 -11.01
C LEU A 77 -5.48 12.47 -10.27
N LEU A 78 -5.63 13.03 -9.09
CA LEU A 78 -6.86 13.04 -8.34
C LEU A 78 -7.67 14.27 -8.77
N PHE A 79 -8.94 14.07 -9.13
CA PHE A 79 -9.84 15.12 -9.66
C PHE A 79 -9.27 15.93 -10.84
N ASN A 80 -8.36 15.34 -11.63
CA ASN A 80 -7.63 15.96 -12.74
C ASN A 80 -6.73 17.15 -12.34
N THR A 81 -6.48 17.35 -11.06
CA THR A 81 -5.68 18.47 -10.53
C THR A 81 -4.42 18.00 -9.82
N ASP A 82 -4.58 17.22 -8.78
CA ASP A 82 -3.50 16.91 -7.85
C ASP A 82 -2.78 15.62 -8.23
N THR A 83 -1.47 15.73 -8.45
CA THR A 83 -0.64 14.54 -8.63
C THR A 83 -0.49 13.83 -7.29
N VAL A 84 -0.93 12.57 -7.25
CA VAL A 84 -0.81 11.70 -6.07
C VAL A 84 -0.07 10.42 -6.41
N PHE A 85 0.62 9.90 -5.40
CA PHE A 85 1.25 8.57 -5.44
C PHE A 85 0.53 7.66 -4.46
N VAL A 86 0.25 6.43 -4.90
CA VAL A 86 -0.34 5.40 -4.06
C VAL A 86 0.59 4.20 -4.05
N ILE A 87 1.03 3.79 -2.86
CA ILE A 87 1.92 2.66 -2.66
C ILE A 87 1.14 1.56 -1.96
N VAL A 88 0.80 0.50 -2.70
CA VAL A 88 0.02 -0.63 -2.18
C VAL A 88 0.98 -1.74 -1.76
N ASN A 89 0.84 -2.19 -0.52
CA ASN A 89 1.73 -3.15 0.11
C ASN A 89 0.98 -4.40 0.58
N HIS A 90 1.66 -5.55 0.55
CA HIS A 90 1.32 -6.71 1.33
C HIS A 90 2.61 -7.36 1.80
N TRP A 91 3.04 -7.01 3.01
CA TRP A 91 4.32 -7.43 3.57
C TRP A 91 4.31 -8.91 3.98
N PRO A 92 5.51 -9.52 4.17
CA PRO A 92 5.63 -10.89 4.64
C PRO A 92 4.87 -11.12 5.94
N SER A 93 4.12 -12.22 5.99
CA SER A 93 3.30 -12.59 7.15
C SER A 93 4.16 -13.02 8.35
N ARG A 94 3.52 -13.19 9.51
CA ARG A 94 4.17 -13.66 10.73
C ARG A 94 4.25 -15.19 10.83
N VAL A 95 4.04 -15.89 9.70
CA VAL A 95 4.17 -17.36 9.65
C VAL A 95 5.58 -17.78 10.05
N GLY A 96 5.66 -18.79 10.88
CA GLY A 96 6.92 -19.25 11.47
C GLY A 96 7.41 -18.45 12.69
N GLY A 97 6.58 -17.52 13.17
CA GLY A 97 6.84 -16.71 14.35
C GLY A 97 7.27 -15.27 14.05
N GLU A 98 6.89 -14.37 14.95
CA GLU A 98 7.13 -12.93 14.78
C GLU A 98 8.61 -12.59 14.66
N LYS A 99 9.45 -13.13 15.58
CA LYS A 99 10.90 -12.86 15.59
C LYS A 99 11.58 -13.34 14.31
N ARG A 100 11.21 -14.52 13.82
CA ARG A 100 11.80 -15.11 12.61
C ARG A 100 11.43 -14.33 11.35
N SER A 101 10.20 -13.83 11.28
CA SER A 101 9.67 -13.12 10.10
C SER A 101 9.92 -11.60 10.15
N ALA A 102 10.32 -11.04 11.30
CA ALA A 102 10.56 -9.60 11.44
C ALA A 102 11.61 -9.02 10.46
N PRO A 103 12.74 -9.70 10.17
CA PRO A 103 13.71 -9.20 9.19
C PRO A 103 13.12 -9.02 7.79
N MET A 104 12.22 -9.90 7.35
CA MET A 104 11.56 -9.81 6.04
C MET A 104 10.62 -8.60 5.97
N ARG A 105 9.88 -8.32 7.06
CA ARG A 105 9.06 -7.10 7.14
C ARG A 105 9.90 -5.84 7.25
N ALA A 106 11.03 -5.90 7.95
CA ALA A 106 11.99 -4.81 8.00
C ALA A 106 12.51 -4.46 6.60
N ALA A 107 12.89 -5.47 5.80
CA ALA A 107 13.31 -5.28 4.41
C ALA A 107 12.19 -4.70 3.53
N ALA A 108 10.93 -5.16 3.71
CA ALA A 108 9.78 -4.60 3.01
C ALA A 108 9.53 -3.12 3.39
N ALA A 109 9.70 -2.77 4.67
CA ALA A 109 9.62 -1.41 5.16
C ALA A 109 10.73 -0.51 4.57
N GLN A 110 11.97 -1.01 4.50
CA GLN A 110 13.10 -0.31 3.87
C GLN A 110 12.81 -0.05 2.39
N ARG A 111 12.29 -1.06 1.67
CA ARG A 111 11.91 -0.91 0.27
C ARG A 111 10.83 0.16 0.08
N CYS A 112 9.81 0.15 0.96
CA CYS A 112 8.75 1.15 0.94
C CYS A 112 9.32 2.55 1.24
N ARG A 113 10.17 2.69 2.24
CA ARG A 113 10.82 3.94 2.59
C ARG A 113 11.68 4.47 1.42
N ALA A 114 12.49 3.62 0.80
CA ALA A 114 13.29 3.99 -0.36
C ALA A 114 12.44 4.48 -1.54
N THR A 115 11.25 3.88 -1.75
CA THR A 115 10.29 4.35 -2.76
C THR A 115 9.78 5.75 -2.41
N VAL A 116 9.40 5.99 -1.16
CA VAL A 116 8.97 7.31 -0.66
C VAL A 116 10.10 8.34 -0.85
N ASP A 117 11.31 8.02 -0.42
CA ASP A 117 12.45 8.92 -0.51
C ASP A 117 12.76 9.29 -1.97
N SER A 118 12.67 8.33 -2.90
CA SER A 118 12.88 8.58 -4.33
C SER A 118 11.83 9.51 -4.94
N ILE A 119 10.59 9.44 -4.48
CA ILE A 119 9.52 10.34 -4.92
C ILE A 119 9.76 11.74 -4.36
N LEU A 120 10.08 11.85 -3.08
CA LEU A 120 10.33 13.12 -2.40
C LEU A 120 11.60 13.82 -2.90
N ALA A 121 12.60 13.09 -3.35
CA ALA A 121 13.79 13.65 -3.97
C ALA A 121 13.48 14.39 -5.29
N ILE A 122 12.41 13.98 -5.99
CA ILE A 122 11.97 14.64 -7.23
C ILE A 122 11.00 15.79 -6.92
N ASN A 123 10.12 15.59 -5.94
CA ASN A 123 9.15 16.59 -5.51
C ASN A 123 8.94 16.47 -3.99
N ALA A 124 9.50 17.41 -3.24
CA ALA A 124 9.41 17.43 -1.78
C ALA A 124 7.96 17.57 -1.27
N ASP A 125 7.07 18.14 -2.07
CA ASP A 125 5.65 18.35 -1.73
C ASP A 125 4.75 17.24 -2.29
N ALA A 126 5.32 16.10 -2.72
CA ALA A 126 4.55 15.01 -3.30
C ALA A 126 3.54 14.44 -2.30
N GLN A 127 2.30 14.29 -2.74
CA GLN A 127 1.25 13.64 -1.96
C GLN A 127 1.36 12.12 -2.13
N ILE A 128 1.69 11.42 -1.04
CA ILE A 128 1.96 9.98 -1.05
C ILE A 128 1.02 9.27 -0.07
N PHE A 129 0.26 8.30 -0.60
CA PHE A 129 -0.59 7.40 0.19
C PHE A 129 0.05 6.02 0.26
N ILE A 130 0.31 5.54 1.47
CA ILE A 130 0.85 4.19 1.69
C ILE A 130 -0.22 3.35 2.36
N MET A 131 -0.61 2.24 1.72
CA MET A 131 -1.71 1.41 2.20
C MET A 131 -1.45 -0.08 1.97
N GLY A 132 -2.24 -0.92 2.61
CA GLY A 132 -2.21 -2.37 2.43
C GLY A 132 -2.15 -3.16 3.73
N ASP A 133 -1.79 -4.45 3.63
CA ASP A 133 -1.56 -5.31 4.78
C ASP A 133 -0.06 -5.35 5.11
N PHE A 134 0.34 -4.68 6.17
CA PHE A 134 1.73 -4.63 6.61
C PHE A 134 2.13 -5.81 7.49
N ASN A 135 1.18 -6.66 7.89
CA ASN A 135 1.42 -7.76 8.84
C ASN A 135 2.13 -7.33 10.14
N ASP A 136 2.16 -6.02 10.40
CA ASP A 136 2.69 -5.37 11.60
C ASP A 136 1.71 -4.33 12.13
N THR A 137 1.81 -4.01 13.41
CA THR A 137 1.00 -2.96 14.05
C THR A 137 1.69 -1.60 13.89
N PRO A 138 0.96 -0.48 14.05
CA PRO A 138 1.54 0.86 13.99
C PRO A 138 2.73 1.08 14.94
N THR A 139 2.81 0.30 16.00
CA THR A 139 3.88 0.39 17.02
C THR A 139 5.10 -0.49 16.75
N ASN A 140 5.06 -1.34 15.72
CA ASN A 140 6.20 -2.17 15.38
C ASN A 140 7.36 -1.34 14.79
N SER A 141 8.59 -1.81 15.02
CA SER A 141 9.81 -1.14 14.57
C SER A 141 9.87 -0.91 13.05
N SER A 142 9.36 -1.86 12.27
CA SER A 142 9.23 -1.73 10.80
C SER A 142 8.43 -0.50 10.39
N ILE A 143 7.36 -0.18 11.12
CA ILE A 143 6.50 0.97 10.88
C ILE A 143 7.11 2.26 11.45
N LEU A 144 7.44 2.26 12.76
CA LEU A 144 7.90 3.47 13.43
C LEU A 144 9.32 3.89 13.03
N LYS A 145 10.27 2.93 13.04
CA LYS A 145 11.69 3.26 12.89
C LYS A 145 12.16 3.20 11.43
N ILE A 146 11.66 2.23 10.66
CA ILE A 146 12.14 1.99 9.30
C ILE A 146 11.29 2.76 8.29
N LEU A 147 9.98 2.55 8.26
CA LEU A 147 9.10 3.33 7.39
C LEU A 147 8.99 4.79 7.85
N LYS A 148 9.26 5.07 9.13
CA LYS A 148 9.16 6.39 9.76
C LYS A 148 7.74 6.94 9.71
N ALA A 149 6.76 6.06 9.93
CA ALA A 149 5.36 6.45 10.03
C ALA A 149 5.06 7.01 11.42
N ALA A 150 4.26 8.06 11.47
CA ALA A 150 3.79 8.61 12.74
C ALA A 150 2.78 7.67 13.41
N PRO A 151 2.90 7.38 14.70
CA PRO A 151 1.96 6.52 15.42
C PRO A 151 0.64 7.22 15.73
N THR A 152 0.61 8.55 15.73
CA THR A 152 -0.56 9.38 16.04
C THR A 152 -0.79 10.45 14.97
N ILE A 153 -2.01 11.01 14.96
CA ILE A 153 -2.39 12.12 14.07
C ILE A 153 -1.59 13.37 14.38
N GLU A 154 -1.39 13.64 15.66
CA GLU A 154 -0.68 14.82 16.16
C GLU A 154 0.77 14.79 15.69
N GLU A 155 1.40 13.62 15.70
CA GLU A 155 2.75 13.43 15.17
C GLU A 155 2.77 13.47 13.64
N ALA A 156 1.75 12.90 12.99
CA ALA A 156 1.61 12.93 11.53
C ALA A 156 1.49 14.37 11.00
N LYS A 157 0.85 15.28 11.72
CA LYS A 157 0.74 16.71 11.35
C LYS A 157 2.10 17.42 11.26
N LYS A 158 3.13 16.88 11.90
CA LYS A 158 4.51 17.38 11.84
C LYS A 158 5.31 16.78 10.67
N LEU A 159 4.78 15.75 10.02
CA LEU A 159 5.38 15.09 8.88
C LEU A 159 4.67 15.56 7.61
N ILE A 160 5.45 15.74 6.53
CA ILE A 160 4.95 16.26 5.25
C ILE A 160 4.07 15.22 4.51
N TYR A 161 3.98 13.96 5.00
CA TYR A 161 3.25 12.89 4.32
C TYR A 161 2.26 12.16 5.19
N LEU A 162 1.17 11.78 4.56
CA LEU A 162 0.13 10.97 5.17
C LEU A 162 0.42 9.49 4.92
N ILE A 163 0.60 8.72 5.99
CA ILE A 163 0.66 7.27 5.94
C ILE A 163 -0.67 6.72 6.43
N LEU A 164 -1.45 6.15 5.52
CA LEU A 164 -2.69 5.45 5.86
C LEU A 164 -2.37 3.97 6.08
N ILE A 165 -2.35 3.53 7.34
CA ILE A 165 -2.17 2.13 7.68
C ILE A 165 -3.55 1.48 7.84
N ILE A 166 -3.91 0.61 6.88
CA ILE A 166 -5.07 -0.25 7.00
C ILE A 166 -4.58 -1.60 7.50
N SER A 167 -4.69 -1.85 8.79
CA SER A 167 -4.40 -3.15 9.38
C SER A 167 -5.67 -3.99 9.43
N CYS A 168 -5.73 -5.06 8.67
CA CYS A 168 -6.80 -6.06 8.77
C CYS A 168 -6.39 -7.12 9.79
N LYS A 169 -6.85 -7.03 11.03
CA LYS A 169 -6.75 -8.15 11.97
C LYS A 169 -7.79 -9.20 11.59
N LYS A 170 -7.35 -10.34 11.08
CA LYS A 170 -8.18 -11.56 11.03
C LYS A 170 -8.57 -11.97 12.46
N LYS A 171 -9.70 -11.49 12.97
CA LYS A 171 -10.53 -12.18 13.97
C LYS A 171 -11.98 -11.77 13.76
N LYS A 172 -12.83 -12.81 13.62
CA LYS A 172 -14.29 -12.84 13.60
C LYS A 172 -14.94 -11.74 14.44
N VAL A 173 -15.09 -10.56 13.92
CA VAL A 173 -16.12 -9.59 14.29
C VAL A 173 -16.28 -8.66 13.10
N TRP A 174 -17.46 -8.56 12.59
CA TRP A 174 -17.90 -7.49 11.74
C TRP A 174 -17.82 -6.19 12.55
N ALA A 175 -16.66 -5.55 12.54
CA ALA A 175 -16.56 -4.17 12.99
C ALA A 175 -16.49 -3.29 11.75
N PRO A 176 -17.24 -2.19 11.70
CA PRO A 176 -17.20 -1.28 10.57
C PRO A 176 -15.75 -0.83 10.35
N MET A 177 -15.27 -0.99 9.12
CA MET A 177 -13.97 -0.54 8.66
C MET A 177 -13.89 0.97 8.96
N ARG A 178 -13.20 1.35 10.02
CA ARG A 178 -12.88 2.77 10.24
C ARG A 178 -11.83 3.14 9.21
N ILE A 179 -12.30 3.68 8.11
CA ILE A 179 -11.47 4.43 7.17
C ILE A 179 -11.10 5.71 7.92
N MET A 180 -9.89 5.75 8.47
CA MET A 180 -9.34 7.03 8.92
C MET A 180 -8.89 7.80 7.68
N MET A 181 -9.83 8.56 7.10
CA MET A 181 -9.48 9.60 6.14
C MET A 181 -8.95 10.79 6.93
N PHE A 182 -7.65 11.02 6.89
CA PHE A 182 -7.10 12.27 7.38
C PHE A 182 -7.17 13.30 6.26
N GLY A 183 -8.00 14.30 6.48
CA GLY A 183 -8.08 15.42 5.59
C GLY A 183 -6.77 16.20 5.61
N VAL A 184 -6.13 16.29 4.46
CA VAL A 184 -5.11 17.30 4.21
C VAL A 184 -5.85 18.64 4.21
N SER A 185 -5.65 19.45 5.23
CA SER A 185 -6.07 20.85 5.20
C SER A 185 -5.17 21.55 4.19
N LEU A 186 -5.73 21.82 3.02
CA LEU A 186 -5.17 22.79 2.08
C LEU A 186 -5.27 24.17 2.76
N ILE A 187 -4.24 24.55 3.48
CA ILE A 187 -4.03 25.95 3.83
C ILE A 187 -3.18 26.54 2.72
N LYS A 188 -3.83 27.40 1.91
CA LYS A 188 -3.14 28.37 1.08
C LYS A 188 -2.41 29.38 1.95
#